data_1ee7bbc34bef2e8a81619c4a3f8f47bc
#
_entry.id   1ee7bbc34bef2e8a81619c4a3f8f47bc
#
_cell.length_a   1.000
_cell.length_b   1.000
_cell.length_c   1.000
_cell.angle_alpha   90.00
_cell.angle_beta   90.00
_cell.angle_gamma   90.00
#
_symmetry.space_group_name_H-M   'P 1'
#
loop_
_entity.id
_entity.type
_entity.pdbx_description
1 polymer ?
#
loop_
_entity_poly.entity_id
_entity_poly.type
_entity_poly.pdbx_seq_one_letter_code
_entity_poly.pdbx_strand_id
1 'polypeptide(L)'
;MNLTEQPGLFPKSWRIGRDFFTRDVLVVAPALISKILVLRHDDGNINRFRITETEAYRGEEDRACHASRGRTARTEVMYSTGGKLYIYLVYGMHWMLNIVTGEINEPQAVLIRGLENYSGPGRVTKALGINKSLNGADLTDSDKIWLEDSGLASDIRTSPRIGIDYAGEYWKSKPWRYFTF
;
A
#
# COMPACT_ATOMS: atom_id res chain seq x y z
N MET A 1 -21.46 -8.66 7.26
CA MET A 1 -22.14 -7.35 7.41
C MET A 1 -21.38 -6.37 6.54
N ASN A 2 -21.96 -5.92 5.44
CA ASN A 2 -21.34 -4.91 4.58
C ASN A 2 -21.28 -3.58 5.34
N LEU A 3 -20.09 -3.03 5.51
CA LEU A 3 -19.87 -1.68 6.05
C LEU A 3 -20.18 -0.56 5.02
N THR A 4 -20.89 -0.91 3.96
CA THR A 4 -21.46 0.03 3.00
C THR A 4 -22.69 0.67 3.63
N GLU A 5 -22.71 2.01 3.70
CA GLU A 5 -23.82 2.86 4.11
C GLU A 5 -23.86 3.29 5.60
N GLN A 6 -22.90 4.16 5.96
CA GLN A 6 -23.25 5.26 6.86
C GLN A 6 -22.43 6.51 6.49
N PRO A 7 -22.98 7.47 5.76
CA PRO A 7 -22.33 8.77 5.57
C PRO A 7 -22.28 9.51 6.91
N GLY A 8 -21.09 9.80 7.41
CA GLY A 8 -20.89 10.69 8.54
C GLY A 8 -20.33 10.11 9.84
N LEU A 9 -20.00 8.80 9.91
CA LEU A 9 -19.59 8.18 11.18
C LEU A 9 -18.07 8.27 11.50
N PHE A 10 -17.24 8.75 10.58
CA PHE A 10 -15.81 8.87 10.83
C PHE A 10 -15.39 10.35 10.74
N PRO A 11 -15.08 11.00 11.86
CA PRO A 11 -14.56 12.37 11.84
C PRO A 11 -13.23 12.42 11.07
N LYS A 12 -12.90 13.56 10.44
CA LYS A 12 -11.60 13.81 9.74
C LYS A 12 -10.38 13.45 10.61
N SER A 13 -10.53 13.36 11.93
CA SER A 13 -9.51 12.96 12.90
C SER A 13 -8.99 11.52 12.75
N TRP A 14 -9.65 10.69 11.95
CA TRP A 14 -9.24 9.29 11.74
C TRP A 14 -8.36 9.10 10.50
N ARG A 15 -8.24 10.12 9.67
CA ARG A 15 -7.36 10.08 8.51
C ARG A 15 -5.90 10.01 8.97
N ILE A 16 -5.17 9.06 8.41
CA ILE A 16 -3.76 8.85 8.73
C ILE A 16 -2.92 9.97 8.15
N GLY A 17 -2.14 10.64 9.01
CA GLY A 17 -1.26 11.74 8.66
C GLY A 17 0.11 11.30 8.14
N ARG A 18 0.91 12.30 7.72
CA ARG A 18 2.24 12.11 7.13
C ARG A 18 3.19 11.32 8.02
N ASP A 19 3.24 11.60 9.32
CA ASP A 19 4.15 10.98 10.28
C ASP A 19 4.02 9.44 10.33
N PHE A 20 2.86 8.91 9.95
CA PHE A 20 2.68 7.48 9.82
C PHE A 20 3.53 6.89 8.69
N PHE A 21 3.60 7.60 7.55
CA PHE A 21 4.22 7.11 6.34
C PHE A 21 5.72 7.38 6.24
N THR A 22 6.27 8.36 6.98
CA THR A 22 7.70 8.69 6.95
C THR A 22 8.56 7.72 7.75
N ARG A 23 7.97 6.73 8.38
CA ARG A 23 8.68 5.66 9.10
C ARG A 23 9.23 4.60 8.14
N ASP A 24 10.19 3.80 8.64
CA ASP A 24 10.73 2.64 7.91
C ASP A 24 9.62 1.68 7.46
N VAL A 25 9.77 1.15 6.26
CA VAL A 25 8.78 0.26 5.62
C VAL A 25 8.46 -0.98 6.46
N LEU A 26 9.42 -1.51 7.21
CA LEU A 26 9.21 -2.68 8.08
C LEU A 26 8.36 -2.35 9.32
N VAL A 27 8.23 -1.07 9.65
CA VAL A 27 7.29 -0.58 10.67
C VAL A 27 5.93 -0.30 10.06
N VAL A 28 5.90 0.34 8.89
CA VAL A 28 4.65 0.75 8.24
C VAL A 28 3.86 -0.43 7.67
N ALA A 29 4.54 -1.40 7.04
CA ALA A 29 3.85 -2.53 6.38
C ALA A 29 2.97 -3.34 7.33
N PRO A 30 3.43 -3.81 8.50
CA PRO A 30 2.54 -4.46 9.48
C PRO A 30 1.51 -3.48 10.08
N ALA A 31 1.88 -2.21 10.31
CA ALA A 31 0.95 -1.22 10.87
C ALA A 31 -0.21 -0.85 9.94
N LEU A 32 -0.09 -1.13 8.64
CA LEU A 32 -1.16 -0.97 7.66
C LEU A 32 -2.24 -2.06 7.75
N ILE A 33 -1.92 -3.22 8.32
CA ILE A 33 -2.92 -4.27 8.53
C ILE A 33 -4.04 -3.73 9.43
N SER A 34 -5.27 -3.98 9.03
CA SER A 34 -6.52 -3.47 9.63
C SER A 34 -6.82 -1.99 9.42
N LYS A 35 -5.92 -1.19 8.85
CA LYS A 35 -6.29 0.16 8.41
C LYS A 35 -7.31 0.11 7.27
N ILE A 36 -8.06 1.16 7.12
CA ILE A 36 -9.13 1.26 6.13
C ILE A 36 -8.63 2.08 4.93
N LEU A 37 -8.55 1.45 3.78
CA LEU A 37 -8.37 2.15 2.50
C LEU A 37 -9.71 2.69 2.04
N VAL A 38 -9.78 3.99 1.85
CA VAL A 38 -11.01 4.69 1.43
C VAL A 38 -10.84 5.18 0.01
N LEU A 39 -11.85 4.91 -0.80
CA LEU A 39 -11.92 5.38 -2.18
C LEU A 39 -13.23 6.14 -2.40
N ARG A 40 -13.13 7.39 -2.87
CA ARG A 40 -14.26 8.19 -3.33
C ARG A 40 -14.37 8.09 -4.85
N HIS A 41 -15.52 7.70 -5.34
CA HIS A 41 -15.85 7.65 -6.76
C HIS A 41 -16.29 9.02 -7.28
N ASP A 42 -16.29 9.18 -8.61
CA ASP A 42 -16.68 10.44 -9.24
C ASP A 42 -18.17 10.80 -9.04
N ASP A 43 -19.01 9.82 -8.75
CA ASP A 43 -20.42 10.00 -8.35
C ASP A 43 -20.61 10.41 -6.89
N GLY A 44 -19.50 10.57 -6.13
CA GLY A 44 -19.50 10.92 -4.71
C GLY A 44 -19.62 9.74 -3.75
N ASN A 45 -19.88 8.53 -4.22
CA ASN A 45 -19.93 7.33 -3.40
C ASN A 45 -18.57 7.03 -2.79
N ILE A 46 -18.56 6.56 -1.54
CA ILE A 46 -17.34 6.22 -0.79
C ILE A 46 -17.36 4.74 -0.43
N ASN A 47 -16.32 4.05 -0.87
CA ASN A 47 -16.06 2.67 -0.47
C ASN A 47 -14.93 2.61 0.56
N ARG A 48 -15.07 1.70 1.52
CA ARG A 48 -14.09 1.44 2.59
C ARG A 48 -13.69 -0.02 2.57
N PHE A 49 -12.38 -0.28 2.57
CA PHE A 49 -11.82 -1.61 2.51
C PHE A 49 -10.76 -1.79 3.60
N ARG A 50 -10.92 -2.81 4.43
CA ARG A 50 -9.91 -3.18 5.41
C ARG A 50 -8.71 -3.81 4.71
N ILE A 51 -7.49 -3.35 5.02
CA ILE A 51 -6.25 -3.95 4.54
C ILE A 51 -6.00 -5.23 5.34
N THR A 52 -5.82 -6.34 4.62
CA THR A 52 -5.60 -7.67 5.20
C THR A 52 -4.25 -8.28 4.85
N GLU A 53 -3.57 -7.78 3.81
CA GLU A 53 -2.27 -8.31 3.38
C GLU A 53 -1.40 -7.20 2.76
N THR A 54 -0.12 -7.17 3.18
CA THR A 54 0.89 -6.23 2.67
C THR A 54 2.23 -6.92 2.45
N GLU A 55 3.08 -6.34 1.59
CA GLU A 55 4.50 -6.70 1.47
C GLU A 55 5.38 -5.46 1.55
N ALA A 56 6.49 -5.55 2.30
CA ALA A 56 7.47 -4.48 2.39
C ALA A 56 8.58 -4.65 1.34
N TYR A 57 8.96 -3.52 0.69
CA TYR A 57 10.07 -3.41 -0.25
C TYR A 57 10.99 -2.28 0.22
N ARG A 58 12.23 -2.63 0.62
CA ARG A 58 13.09 -1.78 1.41
C ARG A 58 14.32 -1.26 0.66
N GLY A 59 14.12 -0.19 -0.08
CA GLY A 59 15.23 0.60 -0.62
C GLY A 59 16.04 -0.06 -1.74
N GLU A 60 17.21 0.51 -1.97
CA GLU A 60 18.12 0.11 -3.05
C GLU A 60 18.88 -1.19 -2.74
N GLU A 61 19.05 -1.53 -1.46
CA GLU A 61 19.67 -2.78 -1.05
C GLU A 61 18.80 -4.01 -1.30
N ASP A 62 17.47 -3.85 -1.27
CA ASP A 62 16.51 -4.94 -1.48
C ASP A 62 16.40 -5.30 -2.97
N ARG A 63 17.02 -6.40 -3.38
CA ARG A 63 17.00 -6.85 -4.78
C ARG A 63 15.59 -7.14 -5.33
N ALA A 64 14.61 -7.33 -4.48
CA ALA A 64 13.22 -7.46 -4.90
C ALA A 64 12.53 -6.10 -5.12
N CYS A 65 13.10 -5.02 -4.58
CA CYS A 65 12.58 -3.67 -4.74
C CYS A 65 12.92 -3.09 -6.11
N HIS A 66 12.02 -2.36 -6.74
CA HIS A 66 12.32 -1.66 -8.00
C HIS A 66 13.43 -0.63 -7.86
N ALA A 67 13.58 -0.03 -6.69
CA ALA A 67 14.65 0.92 -6.39
C ALA A 67 16.05 0.29 -6.38
N SER A 68 16.19 -1.05 -6.33
CA SER A 68 17.48 -1.73 -6.43
C SER A 68 18.24 -1.45 -7.73
N ARG A 69 17.55 -0.92 -8.74
CA ARG A 69 18.14 -0.47 -10.02
C ARG A 69 18.43 1.03 -10.04
N GLY A 70 18.32 1.68 -8.90
CA GLY A 70 18.49 3.11 -8.76
C GLY A 70 17.27 3.93 -9.18
N ARG A 71 17.47 5.25 -9.21
CA ARG A 71 16.44 6.24 -9.53
C ARG A 71 16.23 6.35 -11.04
N THR A 72 15.01 6.14 -11.49
CA THR A 72 14.59 6.19 -12.89
C THR A 72 13.26 6.93 -13.00
N ALA A 73 12.84 7.32 -14.19
CA ALA A 73 11.51 7.92 -14.39
C ALA A 73 10.37 7.04 -13.84
N ARG A 74 10.53 5.72 -13.83
CA ARG A 74 9.56 4.79 -13.26
C ARG A 74 9.55 4.81 -11.74
N THR A 75 10.73 4.85 -11.12
CA THR A 75 10.89 4.76 -9.65
C THR A 75 10.90 6.13 -8.97
N GLU A 76 10.84 7.22 -9.71
CA GLU A 76 10.91 8.60 -9.20
C GLU A 76 9.98 8.85 -8.02
N VAL A 77 8.75 8.34 -8.07
CA VAL A 77 7.77 8.50 -7.00
C VAL A 77 8.23 7.82 -5.70
N MET A 78 9.00 6.74 -5.77
CA MET A 78 9.51 6.04 -4.58
C MET A 78 10.50 6.88 -3.77
N TYR A 79 11.16 7.86 -4.40
CA TYR A 79 12.10 8.78 -3.75
C TYR A 79 11.43 10.01 -3.13
N SER A 80 10.09 10.10 -3.21
CA SER A 80 9.32 11.14 -2.57
C SER A 80 9.13 10.84 -1.07
N THR A 81 8.67 11.84 -0.31
CA THR A 81 8.24 11.60 1.08
C THR A 81 7.12 10.56 1.16
N GLY A 82 7.10 9.76 2.21
CA GLY A 82 6.08 8.73 2.46
C GLY A 82 4.65 9.25 2.37
N GLY A 83 3.71 8.35 2.02
CA GLY A 83 2.29 8.65 1.82
C GLY A 83 1.88 8.84 0.37
N LYS A 84 2.81 8.86 -0.58
CA LYS A 84 2.48 8.88 -2.01
C LYS A 84 2.19 7.48 -2.54
N LEU A 85 1.35 7.40 -3.55
CA LEU A 85 1.05 6.16 -4.26
C LEU A 85 2.06 5.91 -5.36
N TYR A 86 2.65 4.72 -5.36
CA TYR A 86 3.46 4.21 -6.46
C TYR A 86 2.69 3.11 -7.18
N ILE A 87 2.24 3.40 -8.40
CA ILE A 87 1.38 2.50 -9.18
C ILE A 87 2.08 2.13 -10.47
N TYR A 88 2.22 0.83 -10.70
CA TYR A 88 2.84 0.31 -11.92
C TYR A 88 2.09 -0.89 -12.49
N LEU A 89 2.29 -1.15 -13.77
CA LEU A 89 1.67 -2.26 -14.50
C LEU A 89 2.61 -3.47 -14.55
N VAL A 90 2.07 -4.65 -14.26
CA VAL A 90 2.78 -5.95 -14.38
C VAL A 90 2.13 -6.77 -15.47
N TYR A 91 2.95 -7.41 -16.29
CA TYR A 91 2.54 -8.26 -17.42
C TYR A 91 1.56 -7.58 -18.40
N GLY A 92 1.57 -6.26 -18.47
CA GLY A 92 0.67 -5.49 -19.34
C GLY A 92 -0.81 -5.51 -18.92
N MET A 93 -1.19 -6.15 -17.79
CA MET A 93 -2.60 -6.34 -17.44
C MET A 93 -2.97 -6.06 -15.97
N HIS A 94 -2.03 -6.08 -15.04
CA HIS A 94 -2.32 -5.92 -13.62
C HIS A 94 -1.62 -4.71 -13.03
N TRP A 95 -2.39 -3.78 -12.53
CA TRP A 95 -1.87 -2.66 -11.76
C TRP A 95 -1.49 -3.11 -10.35
N MET A 96 -0.41 -2.55 -9.81
CA MET A 96 0.06 -2.79 -8.45
C MET A 96 -0.02 -1.51 -7.65
N LEU A 97 -0.74 -1.54 -6.53
CA LEU A 97 -0.91 -0.41 -5.63
C LEU A 97 0.13 -0.48 -4.51
N ASN A 98 1.04 0.47 -4.50
CA ASN A 98 2.02 0.60 -3.43
C ASN A 98 1.89 1.96 -2.75
N ILE A 99 2.22 2.00 -1.47
CA ILE A 99 2.33 3.21 -0.65
C ILE A 99 3.81 3.44 -0.36
N VAL A 100 4.33 4.59 -0.79
CA VAL A 100 5.70 5.02 -0.49
C VAL A 100 5.84 5.29 1.01
N THR A 101 6.96 4.86 1.60
CA THR A 101 7.29 5.10 3.01
C THR A 101 8.72 5.63 3.14
N GLY A 102 9.07 6.12 4.32
CA GLY A 102 10.38 6.74 4.58
C GLY A 102 10.42 8.22 4.25
N GLU A 103 11.56 8.82 4.51
CA GLU A 103 11.84 10.22 4.20
C GLU A 103 12.17 10.41 2.70
N ILE A 104 12.31 11.66 2.28
CA ILE A 104 12.74 12.00 0.92
C ILE A 104 14.09 11.36 0.62
N ASN A 105 14.21 10.72 -0.55
CA ASN A 105 15.36 9.95 -1.02
C ASN A 105 15.61 8.62 -0.29
N GLU A 106 14.65 8.14 0.48
CA GLU A 106 14.63 6.78 1.04
C GLU A 106 13.58 5.94 0.30
N PRO A 107 13.92 5.31 -0.83
CA PRO A 107 12.96 4.69 -1.75
C PRO A 107 12.42 3.36 -1.21
N GLN A 108 11.45 3.44 -0.32
CA GLN A 108 10.77 2.30 0.29
C GLN A 108 9.29 2.30 -0.10
N ALA A 109 8.66 1.14 -0.20
CA ALA A 109 7.23 1.06 -0.48
C ALA A 109 6.57 -0.20 0.09
N VAL A 110 5.30 -0.08 0.45
CA VAL A 110 4.43 -1.18 0.86
C VAL A 110 3.48 -1.51 -0.28
N LEU A 111 3.53 -2.76 -0.78
CA LEU A 111 2.53 -3.28 -1.72
C LEU A 111 1.28 -3.70 -0.94
N ILE A 112 0.11 -3.21 -1.36
CA ILE A 112 -1.18 -3.67 -0.86
C ILE A 112 -1.58 -4.91 -1.66
N ARG A 113 -1.53 -6.08 -1.00
CA ARG A 113 -1.81 -7.37 -1.62
C ARG A 113 -3.21 -7.88 -1.37
N GLY A 114 -3.80 -7.53 -0.24
CA GLY A 114 -5.12 -7.99 0.14
C GLY A 114 -5.93 -6.91 0.82
N LEU A 115 -7.20 -6.91 0.50
CA LEU A 115 -8.25 -6.18 1.19
C LEU A 115 -9.31 -7.19 1.61
N GLU A 116 -10.15 -6.85 2.57
CA GLU A 116 -11.33 -7.64 2.92
C GLU A 116 -12.14 -7.97 1.65
N ASN A 117 -12.39 -9.25 1.42
CA ASN A 117 -13.03 -9.82 0.22
C ASN A 117 -12.19 -9.83 -1.09
N TYR A 118 -10.99 -9.27 -1.11
CA TYR A 118 -10.14 -9.24 -2.31
C TYR A 118 -8.72 -9.70 -1.99
N SER A 119 -8.39 -10.94 -2.32
CA SER A 119 -7.05 -11.50 -2.17
C SER A 119 -6.27 -11.44 -3.48
N GLY A 120 -5.04 -10.95 -3.43
CA GLY A 120 -4.12 -10.78 -4.55
C GLY A 120 -4.11 -9.35 -5.11
N PRO A 121 -2.89 -8.78 -5.38
CA PRO A 121 -2.73 -7.35 -5.68
C PRO A 121 -3.43 -6.92 -6.96
N GLY A 122 -3.46 -7.76 -7.99
CA GLY A 122 -4.18 -7.49 -9.23
C GLY A 122 -5.70 -7.48 -9.06
N ARG A 123 -6.25 -8.32 -8.15
CA ARG A 123 -7.68 -8.31 -7.81
C ARG A 123 -8.05 -7.06 -7.01
N VAL A 124 -7.18 -6.65 -6.09
CA VAL A 124 -7.33 -5.40 -5.32
C VAL A 124 -7.50 -4.22 -6.26
N THR A 125 -6.54 -4.01 -7.16
CA THR A 125 -6.57 -2.84 -8.07
C THR A 125 -7.72 -2.90 -9.07
N LYS A 126 -8.08 -4.10 -9.55
CA LYS A 126 -9.23 -4.29 -10.44
C LYS A 126 -10.53 -3.95 -9.75
N ALA A 127 -10.74 -4.42 -8.51
CA ALA A 127 -11.95 -4.16 -7.73
C ALA A 127 -12.13 -2.66 -7.41
N LEU A 128 -11.03 -1.94 -7.19
CA LEU A 128 -11.05 -0.51 -6.88
C LEU A 128 -10.98 0.38 -8.13
N GLY A 129 -10.83 -0.17 -9.34
CA GLY A 129 -10.63 0.62 -10.55
C GLY A 129 -9.32 1.42 -10.57
N ILE A 130 -8.32 1.00 -9.78
CA ILE A 130 -7.04 1.69 -9.67
C ILE A 130 -6.21 1.49 -10.93
N ASN A 131 -5.69 2.60 -11.45
CA ASN A 131 -4.81 2.63 -12.62
C ASN A 131 -3.75 3.73 -12.49
N LYS A 132 -2.99 3.98 -13.54
CA LYS A 132 -1.89 4.96 -13.57
C LYS A 132 -2.30 6.38 -13.16
N SER A 133 -3.56 6.77 -13.29
CA SER A 133 -4.01 8.14 -12.97
C SER A 133 -3.80 8.54 -11.51
N LEU A 134 -3.73 7.55 -10.62
CA LEU A 134 -3.46 7.76 -9.19
C LEU A 134 -1.97 7.66 -8.83
N ASN A 135 -1.07 7.41 -9.80
CA ASN A 135 0.37 7.38 -9.51
C ASN A 135 0.86 8.76 -9.07
N GLY A 136 1.54 8.82 -7.93
CA GLY A 136 1.99 10.07 -7.31
C GLY A 136 0.93 10.79 -6.46
N ALA A 137 -0.32 10.31 -6.42
CA ALA A 137 -1.33 10.85 -5.52
C ALA A 137 -0.87 10.73 -4.05
N ASP A 138 -1.20 11.73 -3.27
CA ASP A 138 -0.79 11.84 -1.86
C ASP A 138 -1.95 11.45 -0.94
N LEU A 139 -1.81 10.34 -0.21
CA LEU A 139 -2.84 9.83 0.70
C LEU A 139 -3.19 10.81 1.82
N THR A 140 -2.30 11.73 2.17
CA THR A 140 -2.53 12.70 3.24
C THR A 140 -3.31 13.93 2.78
N ASP A 141 -3.42 14.15 1.47
CA ASP A 141 -4.06 15.34 0.88
C ASP A 141 -5.15 15.00 -0.15
N SER A 142 -5.12 13.81 -0.76
CA SER A 142 -6.06 13.40 -1.80
C SER A 142 -7.50 13.34 -1.28
N ASP A 143 -8.43 13.90 -2.04
CA ASP A 143 -9.87 13.75 -1.81
C ASP A 143 -10.47 12.49 -2.46
N LYS A 144 -9.70 11.80 -3.31
CA LYS A 144 -10.14 10.58 -4.00
C LYS A 144 -9.77 9.30 -3.26
N ILE A 145 -8.58 9.25 -2.63
CA ILE A 145 -8.07 8.05 -1.96
C ILE A 145 -7.27 8.44 -0.73
N TRP A 146 -7.55 7.80 0.40
CA TRP A 146 -6.85 8.04 1.67
C TRP A 146 -6.91 6.81 2.58
N LEU A 147 -6.22 6.87 3.72
CA LEU A 147 -6.29 5.86 4.77
C LEU A 147 -6.92 6.43 6.04
N GLU A 148 -7.73 5.59 6.69
CA GLU A 148 -8.31 5.87 7.99
C GLU A 148 -7.79 4.86 9.02
N ASP A 149 -7.61 5.31 10.26
CA ASP A 149 -7.32 4.41 11.38
C ASP A 149 -8.62 3.73 11.84
N SER A 150 -8.63 2.42 11.84
CA SER A 150 -9.78 1.66 12.32
C SER A 150 -9.83 1.55 13.85
N GLY A 151 -8.74 1.87 14.53
CA GLY A 151 -8.56 1.59 15.96
C GLY A 151 -8.49 0.09 16.32
N LEU A 152 -8.53 -0.80 15.33
CA LEU A 152 -8.53 -2.24 15.55
C LEU A 152 -7.10 -2.79 15.59
N ALA A 153 -6.82 -3.63 16.58
CA ALA A 153 -5.66 -4.49 16.60
C ALA A 153 -5.95 -5.79 15.84
N SER A 154 -4.94 -6.37 15.20
CA SER A 154 -5.03 -7.65 14.52
C SER A 154 -3.89 -8.56 14.93
N ASP A 155 -4.17 -9.87 14.93
CA ASP A 155 -3.13 -10.88 14.99
C ASP A 155 -2.44 -10.95 13.62
N ILE A 156 -1.20 -10.46 13.55
CA ILE A 156 -0.44 -10.34 12.32
C ILE A 156 0.52 -11.51 12.20
N ARG A 157 0.39 -12.24 11.10
CA ARG A 157 1.33 -13.28 10.69
C ARG A 157 2.29 -12.78 9.64
N THR A 158 3.46 -13.42 9.57
CA THR A 158 4.50 -13.10 8.59
C THR A 158 4.86 -14.31 7.77
N SER A 159 5.32 -14.06 6.55
CA SER A 159 5.91 -15.06 5.66
C SER A 159 6.84 -14.41 4.63
N PRO A 160 7.59 -15.19 3.86
CA PRO A 160 8.27 -14.69 2.68
C PRO A 160 7.31 -14.01 1.69
N ARG A 161 7.83 -13.01 0.97
CA ARG A 161 7.12 -12.31 -0.11
C ARG A 161 6.87 -13.25 -1.30
N ILE A 162 5.87 -12.96 -2.11
CA ILE A 162 5.46 -13.81 -3.23
C ILE A 162 5.96 -13.24 -4.56
N GLY A 163 6.48 -14.14 -5.43
CA GLY A 163 6.85 -13.79 -6.81
C GLY A 163 8.18 -13.03 -6.92
N ILE A 164 9.08 -13.21 -5.97
CA ILE A 164 10.38 -12.54 -5.92
C ILE A 164 11.57 -13.51 -6.01
N ASP A 165 11.41 -14.67 -6.63
CA ASP A 165 12.47 -15.68 -6.77
C ASP A 165 13.75 -15.13 -7.43
N TYR A 166 13.60 -14.15 -8.31
CA TYR A 166 14.70 -13.46 -9.00
C TYR A 166 15.62 -12.66 -8.08
N ALA A 167 15.19 -12.34 -6.86
CA ALA A 167 15.96 -11.53 -5.92
C ALA A 167 17.07 -12.31 -5.19
N GLY A 168 17.09 -13.63 -5.33
CA GLY A 168 18.02 -14.54 -4.66
C GLY A 168 17.56 -14.92 -3.26
N GLU A 169 18.14 -16.01 -2.73
CA GLU A 169 17.66 -16.70 -1.53
C GLU A 169 17.63 -15.80 -0.29
N TYR A 170 18.64 -14.95 -0.12
CA TYR A 170 18.70 -14.02 1.02
C TYR A 170 17.48 -13.08 1.09
N TRP A 171 17.10 -12.48 -0.06
CA TRP A 171 15.98 -11.54 -0.10
C TRP A 171 14.63 -12.25 -0.15
N LYS A 172 14.59 -13.41 -0.81
CA LYS A 172 13.41 -14.24 -0.89
C LYS A 172 12.95 -14.75 0.47
N SER A 173 13.89 -15.16 1.34
CA SER A 173 13.60 -15.73 2.65
C SER A 173 13.16 -14.71 3.71
N LYS A 174 13.28 -13.39 3.44
CA LYS A 174 12.86 -12.36 4.41
C LYS A 174 11.37 -12.45 4.68
N PRO A 175 10.91 -12.48 5.96
CA PRO A 175 9.50 -12.58 6.33
C PRO A 175 8.79 -11.22 6.22
N TRP A 176 8.88 -10.57 5.07
CA TRP A 176 8.40 -9.22 4.82
C TRP A 176 7.03 -9.14 4.14
N ARG A 177 6.28 -10.22 4.21
CA ARG A 177 4.86 -10.27 3.90
C ARG A 177 4.09 -10.40 5.20
N TYR A 178 3.12 -9.52 5.42
CA TYR A 178 2.29 -9.41 6.62
C TYR A 178 0.84 -9.65 6.26
N PHE A 179 0.11 -10.41 7.06
CA PHE A 179 -1.30 -10.71 6.79
C PHE A 179 -2.07 -11.08 8.06
N THR A 180 -3.39 -10.96 7.98
CA THR A 180 -4.36 -11.41 8.97
C THR A 180 -5.48 -12.20 8.29
N PHE A 181 -6.27 -12.95 9.07
CA PHE A 181 -7.43 -13.72 8.61
C PHE A 181 -8.74 -13.02 8.95
#